data_d37832d691c47a9461ab1dd2c3d776c5
#
_entry.id   d37832d691c47a9461ab1dd2c3d776c5
#
_cell.length_a   1.000
_cell.length_b   1.000
_cell.length_c   1.000
_cell.angle_alpha   90.00
_cell.angle_beta   90.00
_cell.angle_gamma   90.00
#
_symmetry.space_group_name_H-M   'P 1'
#
loop_
_entity.id
_entity.type
_entity.pdbx_description
1 polymer ?
#
loop_
_entity_poly.entity_id
_entity_poly.type
_entity_poly.pdbx_seq_one_letter_code
_entity_poly.pdbx_strand_id
1 'polypeptide(L)'
;MKRNTIISIAKGIAIILMVIAHAEAPGWLCKFIFEFHMPLFFITAGYFFSLKYLNDEATFVKKRVKGLYWPFVKWAVFFLIIHNWMFDLGILNETFGNEAGGVTHPYSWHQMQQNLWTIVTAMAGYDAFLCGAFWFFRGLFVASILYLIIYKVVDSGLLRIARLLRLPSRAKALTPYLICLLLLLLCGWKTYEGLRVINLVQGGYRDMMGCFFFGCGFIFRQFVDDYHKATSRLYISLPMTLACAVIVFLFSKYLTANMNWRSTYTQFLSLPIPALLGFLMTYNVSRWIDSSQGLFKKFLVYTGDHTLNIFIFHIISYKAVSLLKIWYYGLDSRQIGCHMVIHDYSQQDLFWILYTIAGVGLPLMGTWCSDQVKKKFREMRANQSHQDDRL
;
A
#
# COMPACT_ATOMS: atom_id res chain seq x y z
N MET A 1 -8.17 5.34 20.42
CA MET A 1 -7.16 4.26 20.43
C MET A 1 -5.79 4.88 20.60
N LYS A 2 -4.97 4.39 21.54
CA LYS A 2 -3.58 4.81 21.66
C LYS A 2 -2.84 4.46 20.37
N ARG A 3 -2.03 5.38 19.83
CA ARG A 3 -1.26 5.20 18.60
C ARG A 3 -0.30 4.01 18.78
N ASN A 4 -0.25 3.10 17.80
CA ASN A 4 0.70 2.00 17.79
C ASN A 4 1.93 2.41 16.98
N THR A 5 2.99 2.83 17.67
CA THR A 5 4.23 3.33 17.05
C THR A 5 4.96 2.26 16.24
N ILE A 6 4.91 1.00 16.68
CA ILE A 6 5.53 -0.14 15.98
C ILE A 6 4.93 -0.29 14.58
N ILE A 7 3.59 -0.26 14.49
CA ILE A 7 2.90 -0.34 13.18
C ILE A 7 3.15 0.91 12.34
N SER A 8 3.27 2.11 12.96
CA SER A 8 3.66 3.31 12.21
C SER A 8 5.07 3.17 11.63
N ILE A 9 6.04 2.68 12.39
CA ILE A 9 7.40 2.40 11.90
C ILE A 9 7.38 1.36 10.77
N ALA A 10 6.64 0.26 10.93
CA ALA A 10 6.52 -0.77 9.90
C ALA A 10 5.98 -0.22 8.57
N LYS A 11 4.94 0.63 8.64
CA LYS A 11 4.43 1.34 7.45
C LYS A 11 5.44 2.33 6.88
N GLY A 12 6.21 3.02 7.74
CA GLY A 12 7.28 3.92 7.32
C GLY A 12 8.37 3.19 6.54
N ILE A 13 8.80 2.02 7.02
CA ILE A 13 9.74 1.15 6.30
C ILE A 13 9.12 0.70 4.97
N ALA A 14 7.89 0.19 4.98
CA ALA A 14 7.25 -0.34 3.78
C ALA A 14 7.06 0.72 2.68
N ILE A 15 6.71 1.96 3.03
CA ILE A 15 6.54 3.02 2.03
C ILE A 15 7.89 3.46 1.43
N ILE A 16 8.96 3.50 2.23
CA ILE A 16 10.31 3.77 1.73
C ILE A 16 10.73 2.66 0.76
N LEU A 17 10.52 1.40 1.12
CA LEU A 17 10.81 0.26 0.25
C LEU A 17 10.01 0.32 -1.05
N MET A 18 8.74 0.71 -1.00
CA MET A 18 7.90 0.93 -2.18
C MET A 18 8.51 1.98 -3.12
N VAL A 19 8.95 3.11 -2.56
CA VAL A 19 9.63 4.17 -3.34
C VAL A 19 10.93 3.65 -3.95
N ILE A 20 11.76 2.90 -3.20
CA ILE A 20 12.99 2.27 -3.72
C ILE A 20 12.66 1.36 -4.91
N ALA A 21 11.62 0.53 -4.80
CA ALA A 21 11.23 -0.39 -5.86
C ALA A 21 10.73 0.28 -7.15
N HIS A 22 10.29 1.55 -7.06
CA HIS A 22 9.89 2.36 -8.22
C HIS A 22 11.01 3.29 -8.70
N ALA A 23 12.15 3.35 -7.99
CA ALA A 23 13.28 4.22 -8.29
C ALA A 23 14.38 3.55 -9.14
N GLU A 24 14.10 2.36 -9.70
CA GLU A 24 15.05 1.52 -10.41
C GLU A 24 16.28 1.12 -9.59
N ALA A 25 16.07 0.78 -8.34
CA ALA A 25 17.08 0.13 -7.54
C ALA A 25 17.49 -1.23 -8.17
N PRO A 26 18.65 -1.79 -7.78
CA PRO A 26 19.12 -3.06 -8.32
C PRO A 26 18.03 -4.15 -8.34
N GLY A 27 17.91 -4.87 -9.46
CA GLY A 27 16.79 -5.79 -9.70
C GLY A 27 16.59 -6.86 -8.62
N TRP A 28 17.66 -7.35 -7.98
CA TRP A 28 17.55 -8.28 -6.86
C TRP A 28 16.87 -7.63 -5.63
N LEU A 29 17.14 -6.33 -5.40
CA LEU A 29 16.52 -5.58 -4.30
C LEU A 29 15.04 -5.32 -4.59
N CYS A 30 14.71 -4.92 -5.81
CA CYS A 30 13.32 -4.74 -6.23
C CYS A 30 12.52 -6.05 -6.08
N LYS A 31 13.05 -7.19 -6.55
CA LYS A 31 12.42 -8.50 -6.39
C LYS A 31 12.18 -8.85 -4.93
N PHE A 32 13.19 -8.65 -4.07
CA PHE A 32 13.06 -8.86 -2.62
C PHE A 32 11.96 -8.00 -2.00
N ILE A 33 11.90 -6.71 -2.34
CA ILE A 33 10.89 -5.78 -1.84
C ILE A 33 9.49 -6.18 -2.30
N PHE A 34 9.32 -6.58 -3.56
CA PHE A 34 8.02 -6.93 -4.13
C PHE A 34 7.34 -8.11 -3.45
N GLU A 35 8.08 -8.99 -2.79
CA GLU A 35 7.53 -10.14 -2.08
C GLU A 35 6.61 -9.74 -0.90
N PHE A 36 6.83 -8.58 -0.24
CA PHE A 36 6.13 -8.30 1.00
C PHE A 36 5.66 -6.85 1.22
N HIS A 37 6.22 -5.85 0.52
CA HIS A 37 5.92 -4.45 0.85
C HIS A 37 4.44 -4.07 0.67
N MET A 38 3.78 -4.53 -0.40
CA MET A 38 2.35 -4.27 -0.61
C MET A 38 1.45 -5.12 0.30
N PRO A 39 1.67 -6.45 0.43
CA PRO A 39 0.99 -7.25 1.44
C PRO A 39 1.03 -6.66 2.85
N LEU A 40 2.16 -6.07 3.25
CA LEU A 40 2.32 -5.44 4.57
C LEU A 40 1.26 -4.35 4.83
N PHE A 41 0.90 -3.55 3.83
CA PHE A 41 -0.15 -2.54 4.00
C PHE A 41 -1.53 -3.16 4.21
N PHE A 42 -1.86 -4.27 3.55
CA PHE A 42 -3.10 -5.01 3.80
C PHE A 42 -3.09 -5.62 5.21
N ILE A 43 -1.99 -6.24 5.62
CA ILE A 43 -1.82 -6.81 6.95
C ILE A 43 -1.96 -5.72 8.03
N THR A 44 -1.28 -4.59 7.89
CA THR A 44 -1.38 -3.49 8.86
C THR A 44 -2.78 -2.86 8.91
N ALA A 45 -3.51 -2.83 7.80
CA ALA A 45 -4.90 -2.38 7.78
C ALA A 45 -5.84 -3.36 8.49
N GLY A 46 -5.62 -4.67 8.32
CA GLY A 46 -6.34 -5.73 9.02
C GLY A 46 -6.03 -5.77 10.52
N TYR A 47 -4.79 -5.46 10.91
CA TYR A 47 -4.40 -5.33 12.32
C TYR A 47 -5.29 -4.36 13.11
N PHE A 48 -5.81 -3.32 12.46
CA PHE A 48 -6.72 -2.36 13.08
C PHE A 48 -8.21 -2.70 12.90
N PHE A 49 -8.55 -3.82 12.29
CA PHE A 49 -9.94 -4.29 12.21
C PHE A 49 -10.47 -4.64 13.60
N SER A 50 -11.76 -4.40 13.85
CA SER A 50 -12.40 -4.68 15.14
C SER A 50 -13.75 -5.34 14.91
N LEU A 51 -14.05 -6.39 15.68
CA LEU A 51 -15.32 -7.12 15.63
C LEU A 51 -16.56 -6.26 15.92
N LYS A 52 -16.38 -5.11 16.57
CA LYS A 52 -17.47 -4.14 16.77
C LYS A 52 -18.13 -3.69 15.46
N TYR A 53 -17.39 -3.71 14.35
CA TYR A 53 -17.90 -3.35 13.04
C TYR A 53 -18.85 -4.39 12.43
N LEU A 54 -18.95 -5.59 13.00
CA LEU A 54 -19.98 -6.57 12.61
C LEU A 54 -21.39 -6.13 13.01
N ASN A 55 -21.51 -5.24 14.00
CA ASN A 55 -22.77 -4.66 14.45
C ASN A 55 -22.91 -3.17 14.08
N ASP A 56 -21.92 -2.60 13.39
CA ASP A 56 -21.88 -1.19 12.97
C ASP A 56 -21.10 -1.06 11.65
N GLU A 57 -21.63 -1.74 10.62
CA GLU A 57 -21.04 -1.78 9.28
C GLU A 57 -21.03 -0.40 8.63
N ALA A 58 -22.05 0.39 8.87
CA ALA A 58 -22.16 1.75 8.31
C ALA A 58 -20.99 2.63 8.75
N THR A 59 -20.59 2.58 10.02
CA THR A 59 -19.42 3.30 10.51
C THR A 59 -18.13 2.77 9.89
N PHE A 60 -18.02 1.46 9.67
CA PHE A 60 -16.85 0.89 9.00
C PHE A 60 -16.74 1.38 7.55
N VAL A 61 -17.81 1.25 6.78
CA VAL A 61 -17.88 1.71 5.37
C VAL A 61 -17.58 3.20 5.28
N LYS A 62 -18.22 4.02 6.13
CA LYS A 62 -17.95 5.48 6.17
C LYS A 62 -16.48 5.80 6.41
N LYS A 63 -15.79 5.05 7.29
CA LYS A 63 -14.35 5.21 7.51
C LYS A 63 -13.52 4.83 6.29
N ARG A 64 -13.89 3.74 5.57
CA ARG A 64 -13.21 3.33 4.35
C ARG A 64 -13.43 4.32 3.21
N VAL A 65 -14.65 4.80 3.05
CA VAL A 65 -14.98 5.87 2.08
C VAL A 65 -14.14 7.12 2.39
N LYS A 66 -14.11 7.59 3.63
CA LYS A 66 -13.33 8.78 4.02
C LYS A 66 -11.82 8.59 3.88
N GLY A 67 -11.30 7.38 4.17
CA GLY A 67 -9.85 7.11 4.22
C GLY A 67 -9.24 6.60 2.93
N LEU A 68 -10.03 6.05 2.01
CA LEU A 68 -9.54 5.43 0.78
C LEU A 68 -10.24 5.97 -0.47
N TYR A 69 -11.57 5.94 -0.51
CA TYR A 69 -12.32 6.35 -1.70
C TYR A 69 -12.17 7.86 -1.99
N TRP A 70 -12.45 8.73 -1.01
CA TRP A 70 -12.33 10.18 -1.23
C TRP A 70 -10.91 10.64 -1.53
N PRO A 71 -9.85 10.18 -0.83
CA PRO A 71 -8.48 10.49 -1.25
C PRO A 71 -8.17 10.01 -2.66
N PHE A 72 -8.63 8.80 -3.04
CA PHE A 72 -8.48 8.31 -4.40
C PHE A 72 -9.13 9.24 -5.42
N VAL A 73 -10.44 9.51 -5.28
CA VAL A 73 -11.18 10.35 -6.24
C VAL A 73 -10.54 11.73 -6.34
N LYS A 74 -10.26 12.37 -5.21
CA LYS A 74 -9.64 13.70 -5.17
C LYS A 74 -8.35 13.76 -5.99
N TRP A 75 -7.45 12.83 -5.77
CA TRP A 75 -6.13 12.87 -6.38
C TRP A 75 -6.12 12.30 -7.80
N ALA A 76 -6.95 11.30 -8.09
CA ALA A 76 -7.11 10.80 -9.44
C ALA A 76 -7.69 11.89 -10.37
N VAL A 77 -8.69 12.65 -9.91
CA VAL A 77 -9.24 13.79 -10.65
C VAL A 77 -8.20 14.91 -10.81
N PHE A 78 -7.44 15.22 -9.75
CA PHE A 78 -6.37 16.21 -9.84
C PHE A 78 -5.35 15.83 -10.93
N PHE A 79 -4.84 14.61 -10.94
CA PHE A 79 -3.88 14.16 -11.94
C PHE A 79 -4.49 14.05 -13.33
N LEU A 80 -5.76 13.70 -13.46
CA LEU A 80 -6.48 13.71 -14.72
C LEU A 80 -6.54 15.12 -15.33
N ILE A 81 -6.83 16.15 -14.51
CA ILE A 81 -6.91 17.54 -14.96
C ILE A 81 -5.56 18.07 -15.40
N ILE A 82 -4.50 17.80 -14.64
CA ILE A 82 -3.16 18.34 -14.96
C ILE A 82 -2.44 17.56 -16.07
N HIS A 83 -2.94 16.40 -16.48
CA HIS A 83 -2.27 15.53 -17.45
C HIS A 83 -1.91 16.26 -18.76
N ASN A 84 -2.90 16.85 -19.43
CA ASN A 84 -2.67 17.58 -20.69
C ASN A 84 -1.77 18.80 -20.48
N TRP A 85 -1.95 19.50 -19.36
CA TRP A 85 -1.10 20.62 -19.01
C TRP A 85 0.37 20.23 -18.83
N MET A 86 0.63 19.05 -18.30
CA MET A 86 1.99 18.50 -18.20
C MET A 86 2.60 18.21 -19.58
N PHE A 87 1.79 17.88 -20.60
CA PHE A 87 2.22 17.82 -21.99
C PHE A 87 2.59 19.19 -22.53
N ASP A 88 1.76 20.20 -22.32
CA ASP A 88 2.02 21.57 -22.75
C ASP A 88 3.31 22.13 -22.15
N LEU A 89 3.66 21.72 -20.92
CA LEU A 89 4.91 22.08 -20.25
C LEU A 89 6.11 21.20 -20.65
N GLY A 90 5.93 20.21 -21.52
CA GLY A 90 6.98 19.27 -21.95
C GLY A 90 7.43 18.27 -20.88
N ILE A 91 6.73 18.19 -19.71
CA ILE A 91 7.03 17.24 -18.62
C ILE A 91 6.55 15.83 -18.99
N LEU A 92 5.52 15.72 -19.79
CA LEU A 92 5.08 14.50 -20.46
C LEU A 92 5.26 14.66 -21.95
N ASN A 93 5.57 13.57 -22.66
CA ASN A 93 5.63 13.55 -24.12
C ASN A 93 5.42 12.14 -24.66
N GLU A 94 5.11 12.03 -25.94
CA GLU A 94 4.84 10.75 -26.60
C GLU A 94 6.11 9.99 -26.97
N THR A 95 7.28 10.66 -26.96
CA THR A 95 8.54 10.08 -27.43
C THR A 95 9.15 9.12 -26.39
N PHE A 96 9.09 9.50 -25.11
CA PHE A 96 9.70 8.78 -24.01
C PHE A 96 8.65 8.23 -23.08
N GLY A 97 8.02 7.13 -23.47
CA GLY A 97 7.13 6.35 -22.60
C GLY A 97 7.89 5.38 -21.71
N ASN A 98 7.15 4.61 -20.93
CA ASN A 98 7.64 3.50 -20.14
C ASN A 98 7.23 2.19 -20.83
N GLU A 99 8.13 1.20 -20.90
CA GLU A 99 7.86 -0.12 -21.47
C GLU A 99 6.66 -0.82 -20.82
N ALA A 100 6.48 -0.67 -19.50
CA ALA A 100 5.36 -1.29 -18.78
C ALA A 100 4.02 -0.57 -19.01
N GLY A 101 4.02 0.73 -19.30
CA GLY A 101 2.82 1.57 -19.49
C GLY A 101 2.58 2.01 -20.92
N GLY A 102 3.56 1.79 -21.80
CA GLY A 102 3.55 2.35 -23.15
C GLY A 102 3.75 3.86 -23.16
N VAL A 103 3.66 4.46 -24.34
CA VAL A 103 3.75 5.89 -24.52
C VAL A 103 2.44 6.55 -24.10
N THR A 104 2.51 7.58 -23.28
CA THR A 104 1.34 8.36 -22.88
C THR A 104 0.99 9.40 -23.95
N HIS A 105 -0.30 9.71 -24.07
CA HIS A 105 -0.85 10.66 -25.03
C HIS A 105 -1.69 11.72 -24.32
N PRO A 106 -1.83 12.94 -24.86
CA PRO A 106 -2.80 13.90 -24.37
C PRO A 106 -4.23 13.32 -24.43
N TYR A 107 -5.00 13.51 -23.37
CA TYR A 107 -6.38 13.03 -23.34
C TYR A 107 -7.30 13.93 -24.17
N SER A 108 -8.11 13.34 -25.05
CA SER A 108 -9.25 14.02 -25.66
C SER A 108 -10.32 14.31 -24.60
N TRP A 109 -11.21 15.26 -24.89
CA TRP A 109 -12.32 15.59 -23.99
C TRP A 109 -13.19 14.36 -23.66
N HIS A 110 -13.44 13.51 -24.64
CA HIS A 110 -14.22 12.29 -24.47
C HIS A 110 -13.50 11.30 -23.51
N GLN A 111 -12.19 11.12 -23.67
CA GLN A 111 -11.39 10.28 -22.76
C GLN A 111 -11.38 10.85 -21.32
N MET A 112 -11.26 12.17 -21.16
CA MET A 112 -11.33 12.80 -19.84
C MET A 112 -12.68 12.54 -19.16
N GLN A 113 -13.79 12.63 -19.90
CA GLN A 113 -15.13 12.33 -19.36
C GLN A 113 -15.28 10.85 -18.97
N GLN A 114 -14.81 9.92 -19.82
CA GLN A 114 -14.83 8.49 -19.53
C GLN A 114 -13.98 8.15 -18.31
N ASN A 115 -12.78 8.73 -18.22
CA ASN A 115 -11.89 8.53 -17.09
C ASN A 115 -12.50 9.09 -15.81
N LEU A 116 -13.07 10.30 -15.85
CA LEU A 116 -13.76 10.88 -14.69
C LEU A 116 -14.91 10.01 -14.19
N TRP A 117 -15.74 9.52 -15.10
CA TRP A 117 -16.83 8.58 -14.77
C TRP A 117 -16.30 7.32 -14.11
N THR A 118 -15.26 6.72 -14.68
CA THR A 118 -14.66 5.47 -14.17
C THR A 118 -13.94 5.68 -12.84
N ILE A 119 -13.30 6.83 -12.63
CA ILE A 119 -12.71 7.21 -11.35
C ILE A 119 -13.79 7.21 -10.25
N VAL A 120 -14.92 7.86 -10.49
CA VAL A 120 -15.97 8.00 -9.48
C VAL A 120 -16.72 6.69 -9.26
N THR A 121 -17.06 5.95 -10.30
CA THR A 121 -17.94 4.77 -10.19
C THR A 121 -17.22 3.48 -9.88
N ALA A 122 -15.97 3.33 -10.32
CA ALA A 122 -15.25 2.04 -10.26
C ALA A 122 -13.87 2.11 -9.56
N MET A 123 -13.45 3.28 -9.08
CA MET A 123 -12.08 3.50 -8.60
C MET A 123 -11.02 3.00 -9.61
N ALA A 124 -11.25 3.27 -10.89
CA ALA A 124 -10.39 2.94 -12.04
C ALA A 124 -10.33 4.14 -12.99
N GLY A 125 -9.70 4.02 -14.16
CA GLY A 125 -9.62 5.12 -15.13
C GLY A 125 -8.74 6.29 -14.69
N TYR A 126 -7.98 6.14 -13.61
CA TYR A 126 -6.96 7.11 -13.19
C TYR A 126 -5.78 7.11 -14.16
N ASP A 127 -5.07 8.21 -14.20
CA ASP A 127 -3.85 8.34 -15.00
C ASP A 127 -2.81 7.29 -14.60
N ALA A 128 -2.64 6.24 -15.40
CA ALA A 128 -1.69 5.19 -15.14
C ALA A 128 -0.23 5.68 -15.15
N PHE A 129 0.03 6.79 -15.87
CA PHE A 129 1.35 7.36 -16.01
C PHE A 129 1.79 8.17 -14.77
N LEU A 130 0.90 8.99 -14.21
CA LEU A 130 1.19 9.81 -13.01
C LEU A 130 0.78 9.11 -11.71
N CYS A 131 -0.14 8.17 -11.76
CA CYS A 131 -0.78 7.51 -10.62
C CYS A 131 -0.63 5.99 -10.64
N GLY A 132 0.46 5.43 -11.19
CA GLY A 132 0.60 3.98 -11.40
C GLY A 132 0.37 3.10 -10.16
N ALA A 133 0.59 3.64 -8.96
CA ALA A 133 0.37 2.92 -7.70
C ALA A 133 -1.11 2.96 -7.20
N PHE A 134 -2.00 3.78 -7.78
CA PHE A 134 -3.37 4.02 -7.27
C PHE A 134 -4.28 2.78 -7.25
N TRP A 135 -3.90 1.71 -7.93
CA TRP A 135 -4.59 0.43 -7.81
C TRP A 135 -4.76 -0.05 -6.36
N PHE A 136 -3.83 0.34 -5.48
CA PHE A 136 -3.84 -0.04 -4.07
C PHE A 136 -5.03 0.56 -3.30
N PHE A 137 -5.46 1.77 -3.61
CA PHE A 137 -6.64 2.36 -2.98
C PHE A 137 -7.87 1.47 -3.15
N ARG A 138 -8.14 1.06 -4.41
CA ARG A 138 -9.24 0.17 -4.73
C ARG A 138 -9.04 -1.21 -4.10
N GLY A 139 -7.85 -1.78 -4.24
CA GLY A 139 -7.53 -3.10 -3.68
C GLY A 139 -7.78 -3.15 -2.17
N LEU A 140 -7.31 -2.15 -1.41
CA LEU A 140 -7.52 -2.11 0.04
C LEU A 140 -8.97 -1.79 0.42
N PHE A 141 -9.64 -0.92 -0.34
CA PHE A 141 -11.05 -0.62 -0.14
C PHE A 141 -11.91 -1.88 -0.31
N VAL A 142 -11.77 -2.56 -1.44
CA VAL A 142 -12.50 -3.81 -1.75
C VAL A 142 -12.16 -4.90 -0.74
N ALA A 143 -10.87 -5.18 -0.50
CA ALA A 143 -10.44 -6.22 0.43
C ALA A 143 -11.01 -6.02 1.84
N SER A 144 -11.02 -4.78 2.34
CA SER A 144 -11.52 -4.52 3.70
C SER A 144 -13.04 -4.68 3.83
N ILE A 145 -13.81 -4.27 2.81
CA ILE A 145 -15.26 -4.44 2.81
C ILE A 145 -15.63 -5.91 2.59
N LEU A 146 -14.95 -6.56 1.64
CA LEU A 146 -15.15 -8.00 1.38
C LEU A 146 -14.87 -8.83 2.63
N TYR A 147 -13.79 -8.53 3.36
CA TYR A 147 -13.48 -9.22 4.61
C TYR A 147 -14.59 -9.06 5.66
N LEU A 148 -15.15 -7.86 5.82
CA LEU A 148 -16.27 -7.61 6.73
C LEU A 148 -17.49 -8.48 6.37
N ILE A 149 -17.85 -8.52 5.07
CA ILE A 149 -19.00 -9.30 4.56
C ILE A 149 -18.76 -10.79 4.77
N ILE A 150 -17.60 -11.31 4.36
CA ILE A 150 -17.25 -12.73 4.51
C ILE A 150 -17.24 -13.11 5.98
N TYR A 151 -16.68 -12.28 6.84
CA TYR A 151 -16.63 -12.55 8.29
C TYR A 151 -18.05 -12.70 8.84
N LYS A 152 -18.95 -11.79 8.51
CA LYS A 152 -20.35 -11.82 8.97
C LYS A 152 -21.09 -13.07 8.48
N VAL A 153 -20.90 -13.46 7.23
CA VAL A 153 -21.51 -14.65 6.64
C VAL A 153 -20.97 -15.93 7.30
N VAL A 154 -19.65 -16.06 7.39
CA VAL A 154 -19.00 -17.27 7.96
C VAL A 154 -19.30 -17.39 9.46
N ASP A 155 -19.25 -16.30 10.23
CA ASP A 155 -19.57 -16.30 11.66
C ASP A 155 -21.01 -16.72 11.91
N SER A 156 -21.96 -16.19 11.11
CA SER A 156 -23.39 -16.58 11.18
C SER A 156 -23.60 -18.04 10.80
N GLY A 157 -22.90 -18.54 9.79
CA GLY A 157 -22.94 -19.95 9.38
C GLY A 157 -22.38 -20.87 10.45
N LEU A 158 -21.21 -20.57 10.99
CA LEU A 158 -20.58 -21.32 12.09
C LEU A 158 -21.47 -21.36 13.33
N LEU A 159 -22.16 -20.26 13.66
CA LEU A 159 -23.09 -20.22 14.78
C LEU A 159 -24.29 -21.17 14.60
N ARG A 160 -24.80 -21.28 13.37
CA ARG A 160 -25.90 -22.23 13.06
C ARG A 160 -25.41 -23.68 13.21
N ILE A 161 -24.24 -23.98 12.62
CA ILE A 161 -23.61 -25.31 12.70
C ILE A 161 -23.26 -25.66 14.16
N ALA A 162 -22.65 -24.75 14.90
CA ALA A 162 -22.28 -24.97 16.30
C ALA A 162 -23.52 -25.26 17.19
N ARG A 163 -24.64 -24.56 16.95
CA ARG A 163 -25.89 -24.85 17.64
C ARG A 163 -26.47 -26.22 17.27
N LEU A 164 -26.41 -26.57 15.98
CA LEU A 164 -26.92 -27.87 15.49
C LEU A 164 -26.13 -29.04 16.07
N LEU A 165 -24.78 -28.88 16.10
CA LEU A 165 -23.86 -29.92 16.58
C LEU A 165 -23.54 -29.81 18.08
N ARG A 166 -24.18 -28.89 18.81
CA ARG A 166 -23.94 -28.64 20.25
C ARG A 166 -22.46 -28.37 20.58
N LEU A 167 -21.74 -27.72 19.68
CA LEU A 167 -20.34 -27.39 19.87
C LEU A 167 -20.15 -26.25 20.89
N PRO A 168 -19.01 -26.20 21.60
CA PRO A 168 -18.73 -25.13 22.56
C PRO A 168 -18.65 -23.76 21.86
N SER A 169 -18.99 -22.71 22.58
CA SER A 169 -18.98 -21.30 22.10
C SER A 169 -17.59 -20.83 21.57
N ARG A 170 -16.54 -21.56 21.92
CA ARG A 170 -15.16 -21.35 21.43
C ARG A 170 -15.01 -21.52 19.91
N ALA A 171 -15.98 -22.18 19.22
CA ALA A 171 -15.98 -22.33 17.77
C ALA A 171 -15.89 -20.97 17.03
N LYS A 172 -16.41 -19.88 17.62
CA LYS A 172 -16.29 -18.52 17.07
C LYS A 172 -14.84 -18.02 16.95
N ALA A 173 -13.95 -18.46 17.83
CA ALA A 173 -12.54 -18.05 17.77
C ALA A 173 -11.86 -18.58 16.50
N LEU A 174 -12.42 -19.60 15.84
CA LEU A 174 -11.90 -20.20 14.61
C LEU A 174 -12.31 -19.42 13.35
N THR A 175 -13.31 -18.55 13.41
CA THR A 175 -13.85 -17.82 12.24
C THR A 175 -12.74 -17.14 11.40
N PRO A 176 -11.83 -16.33 11.95
CA PRO A 176 -10.82 -15.66 11.13
C PRO A 176 -9.84 -16.64 10.47
N TYR A 177 -9.48 -17.72 11.14
CA TYR A 177 -8.58 -18.75 10.59
C TYR A 177 -9.24 -19.49 9.44
N LEU A 178 -10.53 -19.86 9.60
CA LEU A 178 -11.30 -20.51 8.56
C LEU A 178 -11.45 -19.61 7.33
N ILE A 179 -11.72 -18.32 7.52
CA ILE A 179 -11.79 -17.35 6.41
C ILE A 179 -10.46 -17.29 5.65
N CYS A 180 -9.33 -17.16 6.34
CA CYS A 180 -8.02 -17.11 5.70
C CYS A 180 -7.71 -18.41 4.95
N LEU A 181 -8.02 -19.57 5.53
CA LEU A 181 -7.85 -20.86 4.87
C LEU A 181 -8.72 -20.97 3.61
N LEU A 182 -10.00 -20.63 3.69
CA LEU A 182 -10.91 -20.66 2.55
C LEU A 182 -10.47 -19.70 1.43
N LEU A 183 -10.04 -18.50 1.76
CA LEU A 183 -9.51 -17.54 0.78
C LEU A 183 -8.25 -18.07 0.10
N LEU A 184 -7.35 -18.68 0.86
CA LEU A 184 -6.11 -19.25 0.31
C LEU A 184 -6.43 -20.43 -0.63
N LEU A 185 -7.30 -21.36 -0.21
CA LEU A 185 -7.75 -22.49 -1.03
C LEU A 185 -8.47 -22.02 -2.29
N LEU A 186 -9.33 -21.00 -2.17
CA LEU A 186 -10.05 -20.43 -3.30
C LEU A 186 -9.10 -19.73 -4.28
N CYS A 187 -8.07 -19.02 -3.80
CA CYS A 187 -7.02 -18.47 -4.64
C CYS A 187 -6.24 -19.57 -5.37
N GLY A 188 -5.89 -20.65 -4.67
CA GLY A 188 -5.19 -21.80 -5.24
C GLY A 188 -6.02 -22.47 -6.33
N TRP A 189 -7.29 -22.79 -6.03
CA TRP A 189 -8.21 -23.39 -6.99
C TRP A 189 -8.44 -22.49 -8.22
N LYS A 190 -8.71 -21.19 -7.98
CA LYS A 190 -8.88 -20.21 -9.05
C LYS A 190 -7.63 -20.13 -9.96
N THR A 191 -6.45 -20.23 -9.37
CA THR A 191 -5.18 -20.20 -10.13
C THR A 191 -5.00 -21.49 -10.94
N TYR A 192 -5.35 -22.63 -10.36
CA TYR A 192 -5.30 -23.94 -11.01
C TYR A 192 -6.21 -23.98 -12.25
N GLU A 193 -7.47 -23.59 -12.09
CA GLU A 193 -8.47 -23.59 -13.18
C GLU A 193 -8.30 -22.41 -14.16
N GLY A 194 -7.37 -21.48 -13.92
CA GLY A 194 -7.19 -20.30 -14.74
C GLY A 194 -8.40 -19.34 -14.75
N LEU A 195 -9.29 -19.46 -13.77
CA LEU A 195 -10.53 -18.70 -13.71
C LEU A 195 -10.28 -17.20 -13.59
N ARG A 196 -11.06 -16.41 -14.32
CA ARG A 196 -11.04 -14.94 -14.28
C ARG A 196 -12.42 -14.43 -13.95
N VAL A 197 -12.52 -13.57 -12.93
CA VAL A 197 -13.73 -12.78 -12.75
C VAL A 197 -13.72 -11.69 -13.82
N ILE A 198 -14.74 -11.70 -14.66
CA ILE A 198 -14.88 -10.76 -15.78
C ILE A 198 -14.87 -9.32 -15.23
N ASN A 199 -14.16 -8.43 -15.93
CA ASN A 199 -14.03 -7.01 -15.59
C ASN A 199 -13.33 -6.68 -14.26
N LEU A 200 -12.75 -7.67 -13.55
CA LEU A 200 -11.90 -7.38 -12.39
C LEU A 200 -10.42 -7.40 -12.76
N VAL A 201 -9.68 -6.44 -12.26
CA VAL A 201 -8.23 -6.34 -12.44
C VAL A 201 -7.57 -7.61 -11.92
N GLN A 202 -6.63 -8.17 -12.70
CA GLN A 202 -5.99 -9.44 -12.38
C GLN A 202 -7.00 -10.60 -12.16
N GLY A 203 -8.18 -10.49 -12.80
CA GLY A 203 -9.24 -11.49 -12.68
C GLY A 203 -9.69 -11.74 -11.23
N GLY A 204 -9.59 -10.74 -10.35
CA GLY A 204 -9.97 -10.81 -8.93
C GLY A 204 -8.92 -11.43 -8.00
N TYR A 205 -7.78 -11.94 -8.51
CA TYR A 205 -6.72 -12.51 -7.68
C TYR A 205 -6.18 -11.50 -6.65
N ARG A 206 -5.92 -10.27 -7.08
CA ARG A 206 -5.40 -9.19 -6.23
C ARG A 206 -6.35 -8.86 -5.07
N ASP A 207 -7.64 -8.80 -5.35
CA ASP A 207 -8.66 -8.48 -4.35
C ASP A 207 -8.81 -9.60 -3.32
N MET A 208 -8.77 -10.88 -3.77
CA MET A 208 -8.84 -12.06 -2.90
C MET A 208 -7.59 -12.18 -2.02
N MET A 209 -6.39 -12.03 -2.59
CA MET A 209 -5.14 -12.04 -1.83
C MET A 209 -5.06 -10.86 -0.87
N GLY A 210 -5.53 -9.67 -1.26
CA GLY A 210 -5.65 -8.53 -0.37
C GLY A 210 -6.56 -8.80 0.82
N CYS A 211 -7.69 -9.48 0.60
CA CYS A 211 -8.62 -9.92 1.64
C CYS A 211 -7.96 -10.95 2.58
N PHE A 212 -7.22 -11.91 2.03
CA PHE A 212 -6.43 -12.88 2.82
C PHE A 212 -5.41 -12.17 3.72
N PHE A 213 -4.59 -11.28 3.17
CA PHE A 213 -3.60 -10.54 3.97
C PHE A 213 -4.24 -9.63 5.02
N PHE A 214 -5.37 -9.04 4.71
CA PHE A 214 -6.16 -8.28 5.68
C PHE A 214 -6.59 -9.17 6.85
N GLY A 215 -7.09 -10.37 6.58
CA GLY A 215 -7.44 -11.37 7.59
C GLY A 215 -6.25 -11.81 8.43
N CYS A 216 -5.10 -12.05 7.79
CA CYS A 216 -3.84 -12.37 8.51
C CYS A 216 -3.44 -11.27 9.50
N GLY A 217 -3.64 -9.99 9.14
CA GLY A 217 -3.38 -8.87 10.03
C GLY A 217 -4.30 -8.86 11.26
N PHE A 218 -5.57 -9.19 11.09
CA PHE A 218 -6.51 -9.32 12.20
C PHE A 218 -6.14 -10.50 13.12
N ILE A 219 -5.78 -11.66 12.56
CA ILE A 219 -5.29 -12.83 13.32
C ILE A 219 -4.02 -12.47 14.09
N PHE A 220 -3.06 -11.81 13.44
CA PHE A 220 -1.80 -11.42 14.08
C PHE A 220 -2.04 -10.50 15.29
N ARG A 221 -3.00 -9.56 15.19
CA ARG A 221 -3.37 -8.73 16.34
C ARG A 221 -3.92 -9.56 17.50
N GLN A 222 -4.85 -10.49 17.23
CA GLN A 222 -5.38 -11.35 18.28
C GLN A 222 -4.27 -12.18 18.93
N PHE A 223 -3.37 -12.73 18.12
CA PHE A 223 -2.22 -13.47 18.61
C PHE A 223 -1.32 -12.61 19.51
N VAL A 224 -1.03 -11.36 19.12
CA VAL A 224 -0.22 -10.45 19.93
C VAL A 224 -0.93 -10.07 21.23
N ASP A 225 -2.24 -9.82 21.18
CA ASP A 225 -3.02 -9.44 22.37
C ASP A 225 -3.13 -10.62 23.37
N ASP A 226 -3.34 -11.87 22.88
CA ASP A 226 -3.60 -13.04 23.71
C ASP A 226 -2.33 -13.76 24.19
N TYR A 227 -1.30 -13.84 23.35
CA TYR A 227 -0.14 -14.71 23.58
C TYR A 227 1.20 -13.97 23.68
N HIS A 228 1.22 -12.66 23.52
CA HIS A 228 2.46 -11.90 23.41
C HIS A 228 3.47 -12.18 24.54
N LYS A 229 3.00 -12.26 25.80
CA LYS A 229 3.88 -12.47 26.97
C LYS A 229 4.51 -13.87 27.00
N ALA A 230 3.78 -14.89 26.54
CA ALA A 230 4.21 -16.27 26.62
C ALA A 230 5.14 -16.69 25.47
N THR A 231 4.88 -16.19 24.25
CA THR A 231 5.53 -16.66 23.02
C THR A 231 6.38 -15.61 22.31
N SER A 232 6.46 -14.39 22.84
CA SER A 232 7.18 -13.29 22.18
C SER A 232 8.64 -13.61 21.85
N ARG A 233 9.33 -14.35 22.69
CA ARG A 233 10.74 -14.75 22.45
C ARG A 233 10.92 -15.67 21.25
N LEU A 234 9.89 -16.40 20.83
CA LEU A 234 9.98 -17.32 19.70
C LEU A 234 9.95 -16.58 18.37
N TYR A 235 9.07 -15.60 18.22
CA TYR A 235 8.89 -14.88 16.95
C TYR A 235 9.55 -13.50 16.91
N ILE A 236 9.87 -12.91 18.08
CA ILE A 236 10.60 -11.64 18.20
C ILE A 236 12.04 -11.93 18.62
N SER A 237 12.85 -12.38 17.68
CA SER A 237 14.25 -12.68 17.92
C SER A 237 15.09 -12.34 16.68
N LEU A 238 16.37 -12.08 16.89
CA LEU A 238 17.30 -11.85 15.78
C LEU A 238 17.41 -13.09 14.87
N PRO A 239 17.57 -14.32 15.38
CA PRO A 239 17.60 -15.51 14.53
C PRO A 239 16.34 -15.68 13.68
N MET A 240 15.15 -15.46 14.25
CA MET A 240 13.89 -15.53 13.49
C MET A 240 13.85 -14.46 12.40
N THR A 241 14.27 -13.24 12.69
CA THR A 241 14.28 -12.14 11.72
C THR A 241 15.24 -12.42 10.56
N LEU A 242 16.44 -12.96 10.86
CA LEU A 242 17.40 -13.36 9.84
C LEU A 242 16.88 -14.56 9.02
N ALA A 243 16.27 -15.55 9.65
CA ALA A 243 15.64 -16.67 8.96
C ALA A 243 14.54 -16.18 8.00
N CYS A 244 13.67 -15.28 8.45
CA CYS A 244 12.67 -14.64 7.58
C CYS A 244 13.33 -13.93 6.40
N ALA A 245 14.37 -13.13 6.63
CA ALA A 245 15.08 -12.42 5.57
C ALA A 245 15.68 -13.36 4.53
N VAL A 246 16.32 -14.45 4.99
CA VAL A 246 16.90 -15.48 4.10
C VAL A 246 15.81 -16.16 3.27
N ILE A 247 14.71 -16.56 3.89
CA ILE A 247 13.61 -17.23 3.17
C ILE A 247 13.00 -16.29 2.15
N VAL A 248 12.71 -15.03 2.52
CA VAL A 248 12.18 -14.03 1.57
C VAL A 248 13.16 -13.82 0.41
N PHE A 249 14.46 -13.75 0.68
CA PHE A 249 15.49 -13.64 -0.36
C PHE A 249 15.51 -14.86 -1.29
N LEU A 250 15.40 -16.06 -0.76
CA LEU A 250 15.34 -17.29 -1.58
C LEU A 250 14.09 -17.30 -2.47
N PHE A 251 12.91 -16.91 -1.93
CA PHE A 251 11.70 -16.76 -2.73
C PHE A 251 11.90 -15.72 -3.84
N SER A 252 12.42 -14.55 -3.52
CA SER A 252 12.67 -13.49 -4.50
C SER A 252 13.65 -13.89 -5.62
N LYS A 253 14.54 -14.82 -5.34
CA LYS A 253 15.51 -15.33 -6.33
C LYS A 253 14.93 -16.43 -7.21
N TYR A 254 14.16 -17.36 -6.66
CA TYR A 254 13.76 -18.59 -7.34
C TYR A 254 12.26 -18.67 -7.67
N LEU A 255 11.40 -17.97 -6.94
CA LEU A 255 9.95 -18.08 -7.02
C LEU A 255 9.27 -16.68 -6.99
N THR A 256 9.90 -15.70 -7.62
CA THR A 256 9.45 -14.30 -7.59
C THR A 256 7.96 -14.16 -7.85
N ALA A 257 7.26 -13.50 -6.92
CA ALA A 257 5.86 -13.15 -7.06
C ALA A 257 5.58 -11.73 -6.53
N ASN A 258 4.47 -11.16 -6.93
CA ASN A 258 3.98 -9.90 -6.35
C ASN A 258 2.45 -9.79 -6.53
N MET A 259 1.86 -8.77 -5.93
CA MET A 259 0.41 -8.52 -5.98
C MET A 259 -0.12 -8.20 -7.40
N ASN A 260 0.75 -7.84 -8.33
CA ASN A 260 0.38 -7.49 -9.70
C ASN A 260 0.37 -8.69 -10.64
N TRP A 261 1.12 -9.73 -10.32
CA TRP A 261 1.27 -10.88 -11.19
C TRP A 261 0.35 -12.01 -10.75
N ARG A 262 -0.19 -12.70 -11.73
CA ARG A 262 -0.84 -13.98 -11.49
C ARG A 262 0.23 -15.00 -11.19
N SER A 263 0.18 -15.58 -10.01
CA SER A 263 0.92 -16.80 -9.78
C SER A 263 0.31 -17.94 -10.61
N THR A 264 1.15 -18.82 -11.12
CA THR A 264 0.72 -20.12 -11.62
C THR A 264 0.27 -21.00 -10.45
N TYR A 265 -0.44 -22.09 -10.72
CA TYR A 265 -0.84 -23.04 -9.67
C TYR A 265 0.33 -23.49 -8.79
N THR A 266 1.46 -23.81 -9.40
CA THR A 266 2.68 -24.24 -8.71
C THR A 266 3.32 -23.14 -7.87
N GLN A 267 2.97 -21.89 -8.13
CA GLN A 267 3.57 -20.70 -7.52
C GLN A 267 2.59 -19.91 -6.64
N PHE A 268 1.36 -20.38 -6.44
CA PHE A 268 0.38 -19.56 -5.70
C PHE A 268 0.78 -19.27 -4.24
N LEU A 269 1.61 -20.11 -3.62
CA LEU A 269 2.18 -19.89 -2.29
C LEU A 269 3.44 -19.01 -2.31
N SER A 270 3.99 -18.71 -3.48
CA SER A 270 5.19 -17.88 -3.62
C SER A 270 4.98 -16.41 -3.21
N LEU A 271 3.75 -15.96 -3.10
CA LEU A 271 3.43 -14.66 -2.52
C LEU A 271 3.01 -14.75 -1.04
N PRO A 272 2.06 -15.60 -0.62
CA PRO A 272 1.63 -15.66 0.77
C PRO A 272 2.76 -15.92 1.78
N ILE A 273 3.64 -16.88 1.49
CA ILE A 273 4.72 -17.28 2.42
C ILE A 273 5.72 -16.13 2.63
N PRO A 274 6.40 -15.60 1.59
CA PRO A 274 7.37 -14.54 1.79
C PRO A 274 6.72 -13.23 2.28
N ALA A 275 5.47 -12.96 1.93
CA ALA A 275 4.75 -11.79 2.41
C ALA A 275 4.52 -11.82 3.92
N LEU A 276 4.11 -12.94 4.49
CA LEU A 276 3.92 -13.09 5.94
C LEU A 276 5.26 -13.06 6.68
N LEU A 277 6.28 -13.70 6.14
CA LEU A 277 7.63 -13.68 6.72
C LEU A 277 8.26 -12.28 6.63
N GLY A 278 8.11 -11.59 5.50
CA GLY A 278 8.56 -10.20 5.32
C GLY A 278 7.83 -9.23 6.25
N PHE A 279 6.53 -9.45 6.49
CA PHE A 279 5.80 -8.71 7.52
C PHE A 279 6.38 -8.95 8.92
N LEU A 280 6.61 -10.22 9.31
CA LEU A 280 7.19 -10.56 10.61
C LEU A 280 8.59 -9.97 10.79
N MET A 281 9.44 -10.08 9.77
CA MET A 281 10.77 -9.45 9.73
C MET A 281 10.66 -7.94 9.97
N THR A 282 9.80 -7.26 9.22
CA THR A 282 9.61 -5.80 9.34
C THR A 282 9.03 -5.42 10.70
N TYR A 283 8.11 -6.21 11.24
CA TYR A 283 7.55 -6.01 12.57
C TYR A 283 8.62 -6.12 13.67
N ASN A 284 9.52 -7.11 13.59
CA ASN A 284 10.63 -7.28 14.54
C ASN A 284 11.59 -6.09 14.49
N VAL A 285 12.01 -5.69 13.29
CA VAL A 285 12.84 -4.49 13.09
C VAL A 285 12.16 -3.25 13.66
N SER A 286 10.86 -3.09 13.41
CA SER A 286 10.08 -1.96 13.93
C SER A 286 10.00 -1.94 15.45
N ARG A 287 9.93 -3.10 16.10
CA ARG A 287 9.98 -3.20 17.56
C ARG A 287 11.33 -2.76 18.14
N TRP A 288 12.42 -3.18 17.52
CA TRP A 288 13.76 -2.78 17.96
C TRP A 288 13.95 -1.26 17.80
N ILE A 289 13.51 -0.70 16.68
CA ILE A 289 13.54 0.75 16.48
C ILE A 289 12.62 1.47 17.48
N ASP A 290 11.45 0.91 17.79
CA ASP A 290 10.52 1.51 18.76
C ASP A 290 11.10 1.54 20.18
N SER A 291 11.95 0.58 20.55
CA SER A 291 12.65 0.60 21.84
C SER A 291 13.78 1.63 21.92
N SER A 292 14.23 2.15 20.79
CA SER A 292 15.26 3.21 20.74
C SER A 292 14.67 4.60 20.97
N GLN A 293 15.54 5.56 21.31
CA GLN A 293 15.23 6.98 21.38
C GLN A 293 16.08 7.69 20.29
N GLY A 294 15.49 8.58 19.50
CA GLY A 294 16.28 9.32 18.54
C GLY A 294 15.51 9.84 17.32
N LEU A 295 16.26 10.54 16.44
CA LEU A 295 15.70 11.16 15.24
C LEU A 295 15.25 10.12 14.21
N PHE A 296 15.95 9.01 14.10
CA PHE A 296 15.61 7.94 13.17
C PHE A 296 14.23 7.33 13.46
N LYS A 297 13.95 7.01 14.74
CA LYS A 297 12.60 6.57 15.17
C LYS A 297 11.55 7.62 14.82
N LYS A 298 11.81 8.91 15.17
CA LYS A 298 10.87 10.01 14.89
C LYS A 298 10.60 10.14 13.40
N PHE A 299 11.63 10.04 12.57
CA PHE A 299 11.51 10.07 11.11
C PHE A 299 10.65 8.92 10.58
N LEU A 300 10.91 7.68 10.99
CA LEU A 300 10.13 6.53 10.53
C LEU A 300 8.68 6.57 10.99
N VAL A 301 8.43 7.02 12.23
CA VAL A 301 7.08 7.22 12.74
C VAL A 301 6.35 8.30 11.94
N TYR A 302 7.00 9.44 11.66
CA TYR A 302 6.43 10.51 10.85
C TYR A 302 6.13 10.03 9.42
N THR A 303 7.08 9.34 8.79
CA THR A 303 6.92 8.72 7.46
C THR A 303 5.74 7.73 7.44
N GLY A 304 5.63 6.88 8.46
CA GLY A 304 4.56 5.89 8.57
C GLY A 304 3.16 6.48 8.79
N ASP A 305 3.07 7.67 9.38
CA ASP A 305 1.80 8.37 9.54
C ASP A 305 1.40 9.16 8.29
N HIS A 306 2.36 9.51 7.45
CA HIS A 306 2.15 10.28 6.22
C HIS A 306 2.37 9.45 4.94
N THR A 307 2.28 8.12 5.05
CA THR A 307 2.44 7.19 3.92
C THR A 307 1.56 7.56 2.71
N LEU A 308 0.37 8.09 2.96
CA LEU A 308 -0.56 8.47 1.90
C LEU A 308 0.00 9.56 0.99
N ASN A 309 0.66 10.58 1.54
CA ASN A 309 1.22 11.68 0.74
C ASN A 309 2.42 11.21 -0.08
N ILE A 310 3.29 10.35 0.50
CA ILE A 310 4.39 9.72 -0.24
C ILE A 310 3.82 8.87 -1.37
N PHE A 311 2.84 8.04 -1.08
CA PHE A 311 2.18 7.16 -2.03
C PHE A 311 1.61 7.92 -3.24
N ILE A 312 1.01 9.08 -3.02
CA ILE A 312 0.39 9.89 -4.07
C ILE A 312 1.44 10.62 -4.92
N PHE A 313 2.48 11.18 -4.30
CA PHE A 313 3.35 12.16 -4.96
C PHE A 313 4.73 11.64 -5.33
N HIS A 314 5.13 10.40 -4.97
CA HIS A 314 6.49 9.92 -5.22
C HIS A 314 6.86 9.93 -6.72
N ILE A 315 5.95 9.53 -7.63
CA ILE A 315 6.23 9.48 -9.06
C ILE A 315 6.53 10.87 -9.61
N ILE A 316 5.68 11.86 -9.30
CA ILE A 316 5.93 13.22 -9.77
C ILE A 316 7.18 13.83 -9.12
N SER A 317 7.50 13.43 -7.89
CA SER A 317 8.72 13.88 -7.19
C SER A 317 10.00 13.41 -7.87
N TYR A 318 9.95 12.29 -8.58
CA TYR A 318 11.10 11.79 -9.35
C TYR A 318 11.51 12.73 -10.49
N LYS A 319 10.58 13.52 -11.04
CA LYS A 319 10.87 14.45 -12.14
C LYS A 319 11.97 15.45 -11.77
N ALA A 320 12.07 15.84 -10.49
CA ALA A 320 13.15 16.71 -10.02
C ALA A 320 14.54 16.06 -10.17
N VAL A 321 14.64 14.76 -9.87
CA VAL A 321 15.89 14.00 -10.04
C VAL A 321 16.13 13.65 -11.51
N SER A 322 15.08 13.41 -12.28
CA SER A 322 15.19 13.22 -13.74
C SER A 322 15.82 14.44 -14.41
N LEU A 323 15.41 15.66 -14.03
CA LEU A 323 16.07 16.89 -14.53
C LEU A 323 17.54 16.95 -14.17
N LEU A 324 17.89 16.59 -12.93
CA LEU A 324 19.30 16.52 -12.51
C LEU A 324 20.09 15.47 -13.30
N LYS A 325 19.50 14.29 -13.54
CA LYS A 325 20.12 13.19 -14.29
C LYS A 325 20.34 13.58 -15.75
N ILE A 326 19.34 14.22 -16.39
CA ILE A 326 19.44 14.77 -17.75
C ILE A 326 20.61 15.74 -17.84
N TRP A 327 20.68 16.68 -16.90
CA TRP A 327 21.78 17.67 -16.87
C TRP A 327 23.12 17.01 -16.64
N TYR A 328 23.22 16.08 -15.70
CA TYR A 328 24.49 15.44 -15.32
C TYR A 328 25.10 14.62 -16.46
N TYR A 329 24.27 13.86 -17.20
CA TYR A 329 24.72 13.01 -18.29
C TYR A 329 24.60 13.66 -19.67
N GLY A 330 24.13 14.90 -19.79
CA GLY A 330 23.91 15.57 -21.07
C GLY A 330 22.87 14.87 -21.96
N LEU A 331 21.80 14.29 -21.37
CA LEU A 331 20.79 13.54 -22.09
C LEU A 331 19.80 14.48 -22.82
N ASP A 332 19.03 13.89 -23.75
CA ASP A 332 17.92 14.62 -24.40
C ASP A 332 16.93 15.11 -23.33
N SER A 333 16.65 16.42 -23.32
CA SER A 333 15.72 17.04 -22.37
C SER A 333 14.32 16.42 -22.38
N ARG A 334 13.89 15.87 -23.52
CA ARG A 334 12.60 15.18 -23.66
C ARG A 334 12.51 13.89 -22.82
N GLN A 335 13.64 13.34 -22.34
CA GLN A 335 13.63 12.18 -21.42
C GLN A 335 12.95 12.48 -20.09
N ILE A 336 12.67 13.74 -19.76
CA ILE A 336 11.79 14.09 -18.64
C ILE A 336 10.40 13.41 -18.74
N GLY A 337 9.97 13.09 -19.98
CA GLY A 337 8.75 12.37 -20.28
C GLY A 337 8.77 10.87 -19.93
N CYS A 338 9.89 10.27 -19.52
CA CYS A 338 9.91 8.89 -19.03
C CYS A 338 8.93 8.72 -17.87
N HIS A 339 8.32 7.55 -17.75
CA HIS A 339 7.22 7.29 -16.79
C HIS A 339 7.61 7.61 -15.34
N MET A 340 8.51 6.85 -14.75
CA MET A 340 8.97 7.09 -13.39
C MET A 340 10.36 7.70 -13.40
N VAL A 341 11.34 6.98 -13.91
CA VAL A 341 12.75 7.30 -13.90
C VAL A 341 13.34 7.18 -15.30
N ILE A 342 14.51 7.73 -15.52
CA ILE A 342 15.23 7.63 -16.79
C ILE A 342 16.00 6.30 -16.81
N HIS A 343 15.75 5.47 -17.83
CA HIS A 343 16.25 4.10 -17.91
C HIS A 343 17.70 3.97 -18.42
N ASP A 344 18.24 4.93 -19.15
CA ASP A 344 19.49 4.79 -19.91
C ASP A 344 20.70 4.38 -19.05
N TYR A 345 20.73 4.71 -17.77
CA TYR A 345 21.82 4.42 -16.83
C TYR A 345 21.34 3.76 -15.53
N SER A 346 20.12 3.24 -15.51
CA SER A 346 19.36 2.95 -14.32
C SER A 346 20.02 2.00 -13.34
N GLN A 347 20.60 0.88 -13.83
CA GLN A 347 21.13 -0.17 -12.95
C GLN A 347 22.64 -0.04 -12.67
N GLN A 348 23.30 0.90 -13.30
CA GLN A 348 24.75 1.09 -13.19
C GLN A 348 25.15 2.33 -12.39
N ASP A 349 24.21 3.24 -12.14
CA ASP A 349 24.42 4.44 -11.38
C ASP A 349 23.72 4.43 -10.01
N LEU A 350 24.04 5.39 -9.17
CA LEU A 350 23.43 5.53 -7.85
C LEU A 350 22.25 6.52 -7.83
N PHE A 351 21.73 6.93 -8.98
CA PHE A 351 20.60 7.87 -9.06
C PHE A 351 19.34 7.34 -8.39
N TRP A 352 19.16 6.01 -8.31
CA TRP A 352 18.04 5.42 -7.57
C TRP A 352 17.99 5.87 -6.10
N ILE A 353 19.15 6.16 -5.48
CA ILE A 353 19.21 6.71 -4.11
C ILE A 353 18.61 8.12 -4.09
N LEU A 354 18.99 8.97 -5.06
CA LEU A 354 18.46 10.33 -5.18
C LEU A 354 16.96 10.32 -5.49
N TYR A 355 16.53 9.44 -6.40
CA TYR A 355 15.10 9.22 -6.66
C TYR A 355 14.34 8.81 -5.38
N THR A 356 14.92 7.92 -4.58
CA THR A 356 14.33 7.51 -3.30
C THR A 356 14.24 8.69 -2.33
N ILE A 357 15.31 9.48 -2.20
CA ILE A 357 15.34 10.66 -1.33
C ILE A 357 14.28 11.68 -1.77
N ALA A 358 14.17 11.97 -3.06
CA ALA A 358 13.18 12.89 -3.59
C ALA A 358 11.76 12.33 -3.44
N GLY A 359 11.54 11.05 -3.78
CA GLY A 359 10.23 10.40 -3.70
C GLY A 359 9.66 10.29 -2.29
N VAL A 360 10.52 10.25 -1.26
CA VAL A 360 10.11 10.29 0.15
C VAL A 360 10.14 11.72 0.69
N GLY A 361 11.22 12.45 0.44
CA GLY A 361 11.51 13.74 1.07
C GLY A 361 10.57 14.85 0.59
N LEU A 362 10.37 15.01 -0.72
CA LEU A 362 9.55 16.09 -1.26
C LEU A 362 8.08 16.00 -0.79
N PRO A 363 7.41 14.82 -0.84
CA PRO A 363 6.06 14.70 -0.28
C PRO A 363 5.99 14.97 1.23
N LEU A 364 6.99 14.56 2.01
CA LEU A 364 7.04 14.84 3.44
C LEU A 364 7.27 16.33 3.73
N MET A 365 8.14 16.99 2.97
CA MET A 365 8.34 18.45 3.06
C MET A 365 7.04 19.20 2.73
N GLY A 366 6.38 18.85 1.64
CA GLY A 366 5.07 19.43 1.28
C GLY A 366 4.02 19.24 2.37
N THR A 367 4.00 18.06 3.00
CA THR A 367 3.12 17.79 4.14
C THR A 367 3.44 18.68 5.33
N TRP A 368 4.71 18.77 5.70
CA TRP A 368 5.17 19.59 6.82
C TRP A 368 4.84 21.08 6.58
N CYS A 369 5.12 21.61 5.39
CA CYS A 369 4.75 22.99 5.03
C CYS A 369 3.24 23.22 5.15
N SER A 370 2.41 22.30 4.62
CA SER A 370 0.96 22.39 4.72
C SER A 370 0.48 22.40 6.17
N ASP A 371 1.08 21.60 7.03
CA ASP A 371 0.72 21.51 8.44
C ASP A 371 1.13 22.77 9.21
N GLN A 372 2.29 23.39 8.89
CA GLN A 372 2.69 24.68 9.45
C GLN A 372 1.73 25.79 9.05
N VAL A 373 1.35 25.84 7.78
CA VAL A 373 0.36 26.82 7.27
C VAL A 373 -0.98 26.67 8.01
N LYS A 374 -1.50 25.44 8.09
CA LYS A 374 -2.76 25.17 8.83
C LYS A 374 -2.69 25.55 10.30
N LYS A 375 -1.56 25.30 10.96
CA LYS A 375 -1.31 25.68 12.36
C LYS A 375 -1.40 27.18 12.51
N LYS A 376 -0.69 27.94 11.67
CA LYS A 376 -0.68 29.41 11.69
C LYS A 376 -2.08 30.00 11.47
N PHE A 377 -2.86 29.43 10.52
CA PHE A 377 -4.25 29.85 10.31
C PHE A 377 -5.16 29.58 11.50
N ARG A 378 -4.98 28.46 12.21
CA ARG A 378 -5.75 28.16 13.43
C ARG A 378 -5.42 29.15 14.55
N GLU A 379 -4.15 29.47 14.73
CA GLU A 379 -3.68 30.45 15.73
C GLU A 379 -4.25 31.85 15.43
N MET A 380 -4.24 32.28 14.15
CA MET A 380 -4.83 33.56 13.76
C MET A 380 -6.35 33.62 14.04
N ARG A 381 -7.10 32.56 13.73
CA ARG A 381 -8.55 32.49 14.02
C ARG A 381 -8.83 32.49 15.51
N ALA A 382 -8.05 31.80 16.34
CA ALA A 382 -8.20 31.79 17.79
C ALA A 382 -7.94 33.17 18.38
N ASN A 383 -6.96 33.92 17.86
CA ASN A 383 -6.68 35.28 18.32
C ASN A 383 -7.78 36.28 17.91
N GLN A 384 -8.40 36.11 16.72
CA GLN A 384 -9.54 36.92 16.29
C GLN A 384 -10.76 36.68 17.20
N SER A 385 -11.11 35.42 17.48
CA SER A 385 -12.24 35.12 18.39
C SER A 385 -12.04 35.72 19.79
N HIS A 386 -10.80 35.72 20.30
CA HIS A 386 -10.51 36.37 21.60
C HIS A 386 -10.55 37.89 21.56
N GLN A 387 -10.39 38.53 20.41
CA GLN A 387 -10.60 39.97 20.25
C GLN A 387 -12.08 40.32 20.16
N ASP A 388 -12.87 39.55 19.44
CA ASP A 388 -14.32 39.74 19.30
C ASP A 388 -15.08 39.50 20.60
N ASP A 389 -14.60 38.59 21.46
CA ASP A 389 -15.16 38.34 22.81
C ASP A 389 -14.82 39.47 23.85
N ARG A 390 -13.95 40.42 23.50
CA ARG A 390 -13.54 41.54 24.39
C ARG A 390 -14.15 42.90 24.00
N LEU A 391 -14.84 42.95 22.86
CA LEU A 391 -15.61 44.10 22.40
C LEU A 391 -17.10 43.91 22.68
#